data_0ec3c36d3ae5895796f952bdb9ce996b
#
_entry.id   0ec3c36d3ae5895796f952bdb9ce996b
#
_cell.length_a   1.000
_cell.length_b   1.000
_cell.length_c   1.000
_cell.angle_alpha   90.00
_cell.angle_beta   90.00
_cell.angle_gamma   90.00
#
_symmetry.space_group_name_H-M   'P 1'
#
loop_
_entity.id
_entity.type
_entity.pdbx_description
1 polymer ?
#
loop_
_entity_poly.entity_id
_entity_poly.type
_entity_poly.pdbx_seq_one_letter_code
_entity_poly.pdbx_strand_id
1 'polypeptide(L)'
;MKQFKIMKKYKRIIAVFAIVLLVAVIELGFNYSALKWRYGELDLRDNIQVIKTETNEKYVVEFANKKGLYVKQLKIIGDFSQEDGYWIDVTWINEFGKKVTSTSTDVVNAYFSEFYTNINKKITNLKITMPKPEGSNLKSVWVTNHFEINKYRVSFFFILLLLLYLIFFEKNVVKWIERYFVIYSLAFGMLLIACVQPRYCSWDEQIHFKTAYSLASGKSVEWTEAALDIVNRIVLSCNTKAEFAELRKLMNEKGKEISYTEKKENIGISYSTISYIPMAVFMKIGMLLKVPFSDLFMLGKLGNLFFYVFIMYEALSRAKRKKMFLAFIAMLPTPLFLAASYSYDPIVFACVTLGCVLWYNEMTSGRKRYQLGNVIAATLLFSVGCFSKAVYVPIILVMLLLPQFQKKSRKQQLIWFIGILAVCALVMMTFVLPAITNTISGNISYGGDNRGGDTSLVRQLMSMIKYPLSSIKLMINSIFSFDNFRNVGTAAGDNYFIGNLMFLNFASLGILPEKWMLILVPMFVLLLLYEERKMTTNQELCLGKRVFVVVILIAVIVLIWLSMYLSFTPVGQNTIAGVQARYYLPLLYLGALVLSGKRTVLQADYYKMARLTLLSVNVLQIAIIYEIVLKYRMF
;
A
#
# COMPACT_ATOMS: atom_id res chain seq x y z
N MET A 1 25.78 23.09 31.48
CA MET A 1 24.75 22.88 30.43
C MET A 1 25.30 22.88 29.00
N LYS A 2 26.18 23.81 28.62
CA LYS A 2 26.84 23.86 27.28
C LYS A 2 27.69 22.61 27.00
N GLN A 3 28.55 22.18 27.92
CA GLN A 3 29.36 20.94 27.77
C GLN A 3 28.54 19.68 27.59
N PHE A 4 27.41 19.53 28.30
CA PHE A 4 26.52 18.37 28.17
C PHE A 4 25.84 18.31 26.81
N LYS A 5 25.45 19.45 26.24
CA LYS A 5 24.93 19.55 24.87
C LYS A 5 25.99 19.19 23.82
N ILE A 6 27.22 19.63 24.03
CA ILE A 6 28.36 19.34 23.16
C ILE A 6 28.65 17.82 23.17
N MET A 7 28.78 17.20 24.35
CA MET A 7 28.99 15.77 24.51
C MET A 7 27.88 14.93 23.85
N LYS A 8 26.61 15.36 23.96
CA LYS A 8 25.47 14.69 23.33
C LYS A 8 25.53 14.76 21.80
N LYS A 9 25.98 15.89 21.24
CA LYS A 9 26.21 16.07 19.80
C LYS A 9 27.29 15.14 19.27
N TYR A 10 28.42 15.04 19.97
CA TYR A 10 29.51 14.11 19.59
C TYR A 10 29.06 12.65 19.64
N LYS A 11 28.31 12.23 20.67
CA LYS A 11 27.77 10.87 20.76
C LYS A 11 26.87 10.53 19.56
N ARG A 12 26.06 11.46 19.07
CA ARG A 12 25.23 11.24 17.88
C ARG A 12 26.05 11.10 16.60
N ILE A 13 27.09 11.92 16.44
CA ILE A 13 27.99 11.84 15.28
C ILE A 13 28.71 10.50 15.28
N ILE A 14 29.25 10.07 16.43
CA ILE A 14 29.90 8.75 16.58
C ILE A 14 28.92 7.63 16.27
N ALA A 15 27.68 7.70 16.74
CA ALA A 15 26.66 6.69 16.46
C ALA A 15 26.33 6.60 14.98
N VAL A 16 26.15 7.73 14.29
CA VAL A 16 25.90 7.75 12.84
C VAL A 16 27.11 7.16 12.09
N PHE A 17 28.32 7.52 12.47
CA PHE A 17 29.54 6.95 11.87
C PHE A 17 29.63 5.43 12.08
N ALA A 18 29.33 4.95 13.30
CA ALA A 18 29.27 3.52 13.60
C ALA A 18 28.21 2.79 12.76
N ILE A 19 27.04 3.41 12.56
CA ILE A 19 25.99 2.87 11.69
C ILE A 19 26.50 2.76 10.25
N VAL A 20 27.12 3.81 9.70
CA VAL A 20 27.67 3.78 8.34
C VAL A 20 28.72 2.67 8.19
N LEU A 21 29.62 2.53 9.18
CA LEU A 21 30.61 1.47 9.17
C LEU A 21 29.97 0.07 9.21
N LEU A 22 28.97 -0.12 10.07
CA LEU A 22 28.24 -1.40 10.16
C LEU A 22 27.51 -1.73 8.87
N VAL A 23 26.88 -0.75 8.22
CA VAL A 23 26.23 -0.92 6.91
C VAL A 23 27.25 -1.34 5.85
N ALA A 24 28.43 -0.71 5.84
CA ALA A 24 29.51 -1.09 4.92
C ALA A 24 29.96 -2.55 5.15
N VAL A 25 30.09 -2.98 6.39
CA VAL A 25 30.43 -4.38 6.73
C VAL A 25 29.33 -5.34 6.27
N ILE A 26 28.06 -5.00 6.48
CA ILE A 26 26.93 -5.80 6.02
C ILE A 26 26.95 -5.93 4.49
N GLU A 27 27.17 -4.82 3.78
CA GLU A 27 27.23 -4.81 2.31
C GLU A 27 28.41 -5.62 1.77
N LEU A 28 29.56 -5.57 2.43
CA LEU A 28 30.69 -6.45 2.12
C LEU A 28 30.35 -7.93 2.36
N GLY A 29 29.59 -8.24 3.42
CA GLY A 29 29.08 -9.58 3.69
C GLY A 29 28.21 -10.12 2.54
N PHE A 30 27.30 -9.31 1.99
CA PHE A 30 26.50 -9.69 0.82
C PHE A 30 27.33 -9.89 -0.45
N ASN A 31 28.47 -9.23 -0.57
CA ASN A 31 29.39 -9.37 -1.68
C ASN A 31 30.55 -10.35 -1.40
N TYR A 32 30.53 -11.08 -0.26
CA TYR A 32 31.61 -12.00 0.12
C TYR A 32 31.88 -13.07 -0.92
N SER A 33 30.84 -13.57 -1.58
CA SER A 33 30.97 -14.56 -2.66
C SER A 33 31.78 -14.02 -3.84
N ALA A 34 31.57 -12.76 -4.23
CA ALA A 34 32.31 -12.12 -5.31
C ALA A 34 33.81 -11.90 -4.94
N LEU A 35 34.10 -11.67 -3.66
CA LEU A 35 35.47 -11.56 -3.16
C LEU A 35 36.15 -12.92 -3.07
N LYS A 36 35.44 -13.98 -2.72
CA LYS A 36 35.96 -15.33 -2.56
C LYS A 36 36.13 -16.08 -3.88
N TRP A 37 35.16 -15.98 -4.79
CA TRP A 37 35.15 -16.69 -6.08
C TRP A 37 35.20 -15.68 -7.23
N ARG A 38 36.42 -15.26 -7.59
CA ARG A 38 36.69 -14.17 -8.55
C ARG A 38 36.66 -14.61 -10.01
N TYR A 39 35.57 -15.22 -10.49
CA TYR A 39 35.49 -15.54 -11.93
C TYR A 39 34.80 -14.44 -12.75
N GLY A 40 34.08 -13.50 -12.12
CA GLY A 40 33.36 -12.43 -12.81
C GLY A 40 32.14 -12.92 -13.57
N GLU A 41 32.30 -13.20 -14.85
CA GLU A 41 31.27 -13.71 -15.75
C GLU A 41 31.72 -14.98 -16.45
N LEU A 42 30.76 -15.87 -16.75
CA LEU A 42 30.96 -17.08 -17.55
C LEU A 42 29.86 -17.11 -18.61
N ASP A 43 30.27 -17.12 -19.89
CA ASP A 43 29.36 -17.26 -21.03
C ASP A 43 28.96 -18.72 -21.19
N LEU A 44 27.66 -18.98 -21.32
CA LEU A 44 27.07 -20.29 -21.57
C LEU A 44 26.49 -20.39 -22.97
N ARG A 45 26.92 -19.54 -23.92
CA ARG A 45 26.41 -19.52 -25.30
C ARG A 45 26.53 -20.88 -25.97
N ASP A 46 27.65 -21.54 -25.80
CA ASP A 46 27.91 -22.86 -26.39
C ASP A 46 27.05 -23.97 -25.77
N ASN A 47 26.40 -23.70 -24.66
CA ASN A 47 25.50 -24.63 -23.98
C ASN A 47 24.03 -24.47 -24.42
N ILE A 48 23.73 -23.53 -25.33
CA ILE A 48 22.37 -23.29 -25.82
C ILE A 48 22.01 -24.35 -26.86
N GLN A 49 20.93 -25.09 -26.60
CA GLN A 49 20.38 -26.08 -27.50
C GLN A 49 18.94 -25.73 -27.86
N VAL A 50 18.56 -25.95 -29.10
CA VAL A 50 17.17 -25.84 -29.55
C VAL A 50 16.60 -27.24 -29.65
N ILE A 51 15.61 -27.52 -28.83
CA ILE A 51 14.92 -28.83 -28.83
C ILE A 51 13.56 -28.64 -29.52
N LYS A 52 13.31 -29.42 -30.57
CA LYS A 52 12.01 -29.47 -31.24
C LYS A 52 11.18 -30.57 -30.63
N THR A 53 9.98 -30.23 -30.17
CA THR A 53 8.92 -31.17 -29.82
C THR A 53 7.85 -31.15 -30.91
N GLU A 54 6.95 -32.12 -30.96
CA GLU A 54 5.91 -32.19 -32.00
C GLU A 54 5.04 -30.95 -32.12
N THR A 55 4.94 -30.15 -31.04
CA THR A 55 4.08 -28.95 -30.96
C THR A 55 4.81 -27.64 -30.81
N ASN A 56 6.05 -27.62 -30.29
CA ASN A 56 6.75 -26.37 -29.95
C ASN A 56 8.29 -26.51 -29.97
N GLU A 57 8.97 -25.42 -30.29
CA GLU A 57 10.42 -25.28 -30.10
C GLU A 57 10.73 -24.68 -28.73
N LYS A 58 11.82 -25.15 -28.10
CA LYS A 58 12.31 -24.64 -26.82
C LYS A 58 13.82 -24.44 -26.84
N TYR A 59 14.28 -23.38 -26.20
CA TYR A 59 15.69 -23.24 -25.83
C TYR A 59 15.93 -24.01 -24.53
N VAL A 60 16.99 -24.79 -24.51
CA VAL A 60 17.49 -25.47 -23.30
C VAL A 60 18.96 -25.12 -23.14
N VAL A 61 19.33 -24.66 -21.95
CA VAL A 61 20.71 -24.35 -21.58
C VAL A 61 21.06 -25.20 -20.38
N GLU A 62 22.04 -26.08 -20.52
CA GLU A 62 22.51 -26.96 -19.42
C GLU A 62 23.96 -26.66 -19.10
N PHE A 63 24.23 -26.46 -17.82
CA PHE A 63 25.57 -26.24 -17.30
C PHE A 63 25.81 -27.12 -16.08
N ALA A 64 26.95 -27.81 -16.05
CA ALA A 64 27.35 -28.64 -14.92
C ALA A 64 28.79 -28.32 -14.47
N ASN A 65 28.97 -28.20 -13.15
CA ASN A 65 30.28 -28.01 -12.55
C ASN A 65 30.41 -28.87 -11.29
N LYS A 66 31.21 -29.96 -11.38
CA LYS A 66 31.38 -30.91 -10.27
C LYS A 66 31.93 -30.31 -9.00
N LYS A 67 32.79 -29.27 -9.10
CA LYS A 67 33.38 -28.56 -7.93
C LYS A 67 32.41 -27.53 -7.34
N GLY A 68 31.32 -27.25 -8.02
CA GLY A 68 30.37 -26.21 -7.70
C GLY A 68 30.87 -24.81 -8.02
N LEU A 69 30.06 -24.01 -8.68
CA LEU A 69 30.29 -22.61 -9.01
C LEU A 69 29.31 -21.73 -8.22
N TYR A 70 29.78 -20.67 -7.59
CA TYR A 70 28.87 -19.71 -6.97
C TYR A 70 28.29 -18.78 -8.03
N VAL A 71 26.99 -18.83 -8.23
CA VAL A 71 26.26 -17.97 -9.15
C VAL A 71 25.46 -16.95 -8.34
N LYS A 72 25.80 -15.68 -8.47
CA LYS A 72 25.03 -14.58 -7.89
C LYS A 72 23.80 -14.32 -8.73
N GLN A 73 23.97 -14.20 -10.04
CA GLN A 73 22.93 -13.80 -10.96
C GLN A 73 23.08 -14.50 -12.31
N LEU A 74 21.94 -14.82 -12.92
CA LEU A 74 21.80 -15.24 -14.30
C LEU A 74 21.47 -14.03 -15.15
N LYS A 75 22.15 -13.85 -16.30
CA LYS A 75 21.85 -12.83 -17.29
C LYS A 75 21.50 -13.53 -18.60
N ILE A 76 20.35 -13.20 -19.17
CA ILE A 76 19.86 -13.68 -20.45
C ILE A 76 19.85 -12.49 -21.42
N ILE A 77 20.42 -12.66 -22.60
CA ILE A 77 20.44 -11.65 -23.66
C ILE A 77 19.75 -12.23 -24.88
N GLY A 78 18.75 -11.50 -25.37
CA GLY A 78 17.98 -11.93 -26.55
C GLY A 78 16.96 -10.89 -26.99
N ASP A 79 16.38 -11.15 -28.15
CA ASP A 79 15.24 -10.41 -28.66
C ASP A 79 14.03 -11.34 -28.63
N PHE A 80 12.99 -10.96 -27.93
CA PHE A 80 11.79 -11.78 -27.73
C PHE A 80 10.58 -11.07 -28.33
N SER A 81 9.73 -11.82 -29.02
CA SER A 81 8.56 -11.27 -29.72
C SER A 81 7.36 -11.04 -28.80
N GLN A 82 7.32 -11.73 -27.67
CA GLN A 82 6.21 -11.67 -26.69
C GLN A 82 6.69 -11.91 -25.26
N GLU A 83 5.79 -11.79 -24.32
CA GLU A 83 6.04 -12.15 -22.91
C GLU A 83 5.91 -13.66 -22.75
N ASP A 84 7.00 -14.32 -22.31
CA ASP A 84 7.05 -15.75 -22.06
C ASP A 84 7.76 -16.09 -20.77
N GLY A 85 7.19 -17.03 -20.03
CA GLY A 85 7.81 -17.58 -18.84
C GLY A 85 8.93 -18.58 -19.17
N TYR A 86 10.01 -18.56 -18.40
CA TYR A 86 11.05 -19.59 -18.46
C TYR A 86 11.31 -20.19 -17.08
N TRP A 87 11.80 -21.44 -17.09
CA TRP A 87 12.06 -22.23 -15.90
C TRP A 87 13.55 -22.34 -15.68
N ILE A 88 13.97 -22.23 -14.43
CA ILE A 88 15.35 -22.30 -13.98
C ILE A 88 15.44 -23.40 -12.92
N ASP A 89 16.03 -24.53 -13.26
CA ASP A 89 16.33 -25.60 -12.33
C ASP A 89 17.76 -25.44 -11.82
N VAL A 90 17.91 -25.20 -10.54
CA VAL A 90 19.19 -25.04 -9.89
C VAL A 90 19.44 -26.20 -8.94
N THR A 91 20.57 -26.88 -9.10
CA THR A 91 20.97 -27.98 -8.22
C THR A 91 22.20 -27.60 -7.42
N TRP A 92 22.16 -27.83 -6.12
CA TRP A 92 23.29 -27.59 -5.22
C TRP A 92 23.41 -28.70 -4.16
N ILE A 93 24.54 -28.72 -3.47
CA ILE A 93 24.75 -29.59 -2.31
C ILE A 93 24.44 -28.79 -1.05
N ASN A 94 23.50 -29.25 -0.23
CA ASN A 94 23.14 -28.58 1.01
C ASN A 94 24.21 -28.83 2.13
N GLU A 95 24.00 -28.23 3.29
CA GLU A 95 24.88 -28.34 4.46
C GLU A 95 25.03 -29.79 4.98
N PHE A 96 24.07 -30.67 4.65
CA PHE A 96 24.07 -32.10 5.00
C PHE A 96 24.69 -32.98 3.90
N GLY A 97 25.33 -32.39 2.89
CA GLY A 97 25.93 -33.12 1.76
C GLY A 97 24.90 -33.69 0.76
N LYS A 98 23.62 -33.37 0.89
CA LYS A 98 22.56 -33.87 0.05
C LYS A 98 22.36 -32.99 -1.18
N LYS A 99 22.21 -33.62 -2.34
CA LYS A 99 21.90 -32.92 -3.59
C LYS A 99 20.44 -32.47 -3.58
N VAL A 100 20.21 -31.16 -3.73
CA VAL A 100 18.88 -30.54 -3.72
C VAL A 100 18.69 -29.78 -5.03
N THR A 101 17.54 -29.92 -5.65
CA THR A 101 17.15 -29.15 -6.84
C THR A 101 15.96 -28.27 -6.50
N SER A 102 15.98 -27.03 -6.94
CA SER A 102 14.89 -26.07 -6.82
C SER A 102 14.58 -25.49 -8.20
N THR A 103 13.31 -25.47 -8.56
CA THR A 103 12.82 -24.81 -9.76
C THR A 103 12.30 -23.43 -9.41
N SER A 104 12.69 -22.43 -10.18
CA SER A 104 12.14 -21.09 -10.16
C SER A 104 11.70 -20.69 -11.56
N THR A 105 10.81 -19.71 -11.64
CA THR A 105 10.31 -19.17 -12.92
C THR A 105 10.58 -17.68 -12.97
N ASP A 106 10.88 -17.19 -14.16
CA ASP A 106 10.99 -15.78 -14.48
C ASP A 106 10.45 -15.53 -15.90
N VAL A 107 10.42 -14.28 -16.36
CA VAL A 107 9.73 -13.88 -17.59
C VAL A 107 10.66 -13.06 -18.47
N VAL A 108 10.69 -13.38 -19.76
CA VAL A 108 11.24 -12.52 -20.82
C VAL A 108 10.12 -11.75 -21.52
N ASN A 109 10.43 -10.64 -22.17
CA ASN A 109 9.44 -9.81 -22.86
C ASN A 109 10.02 -9.11 -24.10
N ALA A 110 9.17 -8.52 -24.92
CA ALA A 110 9.54 -7.82 -26.14
C ALA A 110 10.16 -6.41 -25.93
N TYR A 111 10.29 -5.94 -24.68
CA TYR A 111 10.73 -4.57 -24.36
C TYR A 111 12.18 -4.48 -23.96
N PHE A 112 12.70 -5.50 -23.29
CA PHE A 112 14.07 -5.55 -22.81
C PHE A 112 14.89 -6.48 -23.66
N SER A 113 16.16 -6.16 -23.83
CA SER A 113 17.15 -7.00 -24.48
C SER A 113 17.95 -7.85 -23.49
N GLU A 114 17.94 -7.48 -22.22
CA GLU A 114 18.65 -8.15 -21.14
C GLU A 114 17.72 -8.45 -19.98
N PHE A 115 17.78 -9.67 -19.47
CA PHE A 115 16.97 -10.17 -18.37
C PHE A 115 17.87 -10.76 -17.30
N TYR A 116 17.50 -10.58 -16.03
CA TYR A 116 18.34 -10.95 -14.92
C TYR A 116 17.55 -11.68 -13.84
N THR A 117 18.05 -12.85 -13.42
CA THR A 117 17.46 -13.61 -12.32
C THR A 117 18.50 -13.87 -11.23
N ASN A 118 18.13 -13.56 -9.98
CA ASN A 118 19.04 -13.76 -8.85
C ASN A 118 18.99 -15.21 -8.36
N ILE A 119 20.16 -15.85 -8.29
CA ILE A 119 20.32 -17.24 -7.85
C ILE A 119 20.94 -17.28 -6.44
N ASN A 120 22.03 -16.56 -6.21
CA ASN A 120 22.74 -16.44 -4.92
C ASN A 120 23.07 -17.79 -4.26
N LYS A 121 23.54 -18.77 -5.05
CA LYS A 121 23.88 -20.10 -4.56
C LYS A 121 25.15 -20.66 -5.20
N LYS A 122 25.85 -21.53 -4.45
CA LYS A 122 26.91 -22.37 -5.01
C LYS A 122 26.24 -23.59 -5.66
N ILE A 123 26.16 -23.60 -6.99
CA ILE A 123 25.44 -24.60 -7.78
C ILE A 123 26.37 -25.63 -8.38
N THR A 124 25.88 -26.85 -8.55
CA THR A 124 26.54 -27.92 -9.29
C THR A 124 25.96 -28.11 -10.68
N ASN A 125 24.66 -27.86 -10.85
CA ASN A 125 23.99 -27.93 -12.14
C ASN A 125 23.01 -26.76 -12.26
N LEU A 126 22.89 -26.23 -13.48
CA LEU A 126 21.90 -25.25 -13.91
C LEU A 126 21.24 -25.77 -15.18
N LYS A 127 19.94 -25.76 -15.23
CA LYS A 127 19.16 -26.02 -16.43
C LYS A 127 18.13 -24.92 -16.62
N ILE A 128 18.13 -24.29 -17.78
CA ILE A 128 17.16 -23.26 -18.15
C ILE A 128 16.34 -23.84 -19.29
N THR A 129 15.02 -23.74 -19.19
CA THR A 129 14.09 -24.15 -20.24
C THR A 129 13.19 -22.96 -20.57
N MET A 130 13.22 -22.54 -21.83
CA MET A 130 12.51 -21.36 -22.31
C MET A 130 11.76 -21.71 -23.61
N PRO A 131 10.48 -21.31 -23.76
CA PRO A 131 9.79 -21.40 -25.03
C PRO A 131 10.55 -20.61 -26.12
N LYS A 132 10.44 -21.07 -27.36
CA LYS A 132 10.97 -20.35 -28.53
C LYS A 132 9.83 -20.00 -29.46
N PRO A 133 9.08 -18.91 -29.17
CA PRO A 133 8.06 -18.43 -30.09
C PRO A 133 8.70 -17.90 -31.37
N GLU A 134 7.91 -17.85 -32.42
CA GLU A 134 8.33 -17.33 -33.72
C GLU A 134 8.81 -15.87 -33.60
N GLY A 135 9.91 -15.55 -34.23
CA GLY A 135 10.54 -14.22 -34.14
C GLY A 135 11.39 -13.98 -32.88
N SER A 136 11.50 -14.95 -31.97
CA SER A 136 12.35 -14.83 -30.77
C SER A 136 13.73 -15.43 -31.00
N ASN A 137 14.78 -14.75 -30.52
CA ASN A 137 16.17 -15.15 -30.64
C ASN A 137 16.92 -14.99 -29.31
N LEU A 138 17.31 -16.11 -28.70
CA LEU A 138 18.19 -16.14 -27.54
C LEU A 138 19.65 -16.02 -28.02
N LYS A 139 20.31 -14.91 -27.71
CA LYS A 139 21.67 -14.59 -28.17
C LYS A 139 22.75 -15.18 -27.26
N SER A 140 22.60 -15.02 -25.95
CA SER A 140 23.54 -15.55 -24.97
C SER A 140 22.94 -15.69 -23.58
N VAL A 141 23.54 -16.54 -22.77
CA VAL A 141 23.22 -16.73 -21.36
C VAL A 141 24.52 -16.66 -20.57
N TRP A 142 24.53 -15.83 -19.52
CA TRP A 142 25.68 -15.63 -18.68
C TRP A 142 25.35 -15.95 -17.23
N VAL A 143 26.29 -16.56 -16.54
CA VAL A 143 26.27 -16.63 -15.07
C VAL A 143 27.31 -15.67 -14.52
N THR A 144 26.91 -14.87 -13.54
CA THR A 144 27.73 -13.77 -13.03
C THR A 144 27.91 -13.85 -11.52
N ASN A 145 29.07 -13.37 -11.06
CA ASN A 145 29.39 -13.21 -9.64
C ASN A 145 30.17 -11.90 -9.40
N HIS A 146 29.64 -10.80 -9.94
CA HIS A 146 30.29 -9.50 -9.79
C HIS A 146 30.13 -8.93 -8.39
N PHE A 147 31.17 -8.22 -7.96
CA PHE A 147 31.09 -7.33 -6.81
C PHE A 147 30.26 -6.08 -7.21
N GLU A 148 29.13 -5.89 -6.54
CA GLU A 148 28.29 -4.72 -6.78
C GLU A 148 27.70 -4.20 -5.47
N ILE A 149 27.89 -2.88 -5.22
CA ILE A 149 27.27 -2.18 -4.10
C ILE A 149 25.82 -1.83 -4.47
N ASN A 150 24.89 -2.44 -3.74
CA ASN A 150 23.47 -2.17 -3.95
C ASN A 150 23.01 -0.98 -3.09
N LYS A 151 22.79 0.18 -3.74
CA LYS A 151 22.38 1.41 -3.05
C LYS A 151 21.06 1.28 -2.28
N TYR A 152 20.13 0.45 -2.72
CA TYR A 152 18.85 0.23 -2.05
C TYR A 152 19.02 -0.61 -0.79
N ARG A 153 19.82 -1.65 -0.85
CA ARG A 153 20.20 -2.48 0.31
C ARG A 153 20.97 -1.66 1.35
N VAL A 154 21.95 -0.88 0.91
CA VAL A 154 22.69 0.07 1.77
C VAL A 154 21.74 1.05 2.45
N SER A 155 20.83 1.68 1.70
CA SER A 155 19.83 2.61 2.25
C SER A 155 18.88 1.92 3.23
N PHE A 156 18.45 0.71 2.92
CA PHE A 156 17.58 -0.08 3.79
C PHE A 156 18.22 -0.38 5.14
N PHE A 157 19.44 -0.91 5.16
CA PHE A 157 20.15 -1.20 6.41
C PHE A 157 20.52 0.07 7.18
N PHE A 158 20.86 1.16 6.48
CA PHE A 158 21.09 2.44 7.12
C PHE A 158 19.82 2.97 7.81
N ILE A 159 18.69 2.97 7.13
CA ILE A 159 17.38 3.37 7.70
C ILE A 159 17.06 2.48 8.90
N LEU A 160 17.18 1.17 8.77
CA LEU A 160 16.93 0.22 9.83
C LEU A 160 17.74 0.51 11.09
N LEU A 161 19.06 0.59 10.96
CA LEU A 161 19.95 0.81 12.09
C LEU A 161 19.75 2.19 12.71
N LEU A 162 19.49 3.21 11.89
CA LEU A 162 19.15 4.55 12.37
C LEU A 162 17.85 4.55 13.19
N LEU A 163 16.81 3.90 12.72
CA LEU A 163 15.52 3.82 13.43
C LEU A 163 15.65 3.03 14.74
N LEU A 164 16.42 1.94 14.74
CA LEU A 164 16.73 1.20 15.98
C LEU A 164 17.53 2.06 16.95
N TYR A 165 18.53 2.79 16.47
CA TYR A 165 19.27 3.75 17.31
C TYR A 165 18.32 4.78 17.95
N LEU A 166 17.40 5.35 17.19
CA LEU A 166 16.43 6.32 17.71
C LEU A 166 15.53 5.70 18.80
N ILE A 167 15.08 4.46 18.64
CA ILE A 167 14.23 3.77 19.63
C ILE A 167 14.97 3.52 20.94
N PHE A 168 16.23 3.06 20.87
CA PHE A 168 16.95 2.64 22.07
C PHE A 168 17.67 3.80 22.77
N PHE A 169 18.20 4.77 22.04
CA PHE A 169 19.10 5.78 22.59
C PHE A 169 18.53 7.20 22.63
N GLU A 170 17.48 7.52 21.84
CA GLU A 170 16.91 8.86 21.79
C GLU A 170 15.54 8.95 22.52
N LYS A 171 15.58 9.07 23.86
CA LYS A 171 14.35 9.16 24.69
C LYS A 171 13.35 10.20 24.21
N ASN A 172 13.82 11.34 23.68
CA ASN A 172 12.94 12.40 23.19
C ASN A 172 12.14 11.98 21.95
N VAL A 173 12.68 11.12 21.10
CA VAL A 173 11.99 10.60 19.92
C VAL A 173 10.91 9.62 20.35
N VAL A 174 11.21 8.75 21.32
CA VAL A 174 10.21 7.83 21.88
C VAL A 174 9.11 8.58 22.63
N LYS A 175 9.44 9.68 23.34
CA LYS A 175 8.47 10.55 24.01
C LYS A 175 7.51 11.22 23.03
N TRP A 176 8.00 11.62 21.87
CA TRP A 176 7.24 12.30 20.81
C TRP A 176 7.04 11.34 19.62
N ILE A 177 6.17 10.34 19.80
CA ILE A 177 5.94 9.25 18.83
C ILE A 177 5.54 9.79 17.45
N GLU A 178 4.89 10.95 17.38
CA GLU A 178 4.57 11.65 16.13
C GLU A 178 5.80 12.07 15.33
N ARG A 179 6.90 12.39 16.00
CA ARG A 179 8.18 12.73 15.33
C ARG A 179 8.84 11.47 14.77
N TYR A 180 8.77 10.38 15.53
CA TYR A 180 9.24 9.09 15.02
C TYR A 180 8.43 8.67 13.80
N PHE A 181 7.11 8.80 13.84
CA PHE A 181 6.22 8.50 12.72
C PHE A 181 6.65 9.23 11.44
N VAL A 182 6.96 10.54 11.51
CA VAL A 182 7.42 11.31 10.34
C VAL A 182 8.72 10.74 9.77
N ILE A 183 9.73 10.52 10.61
CA ILE A 183 11.03 9.99 10.18
C ILE A 183 10.86 8.60 9.56
N TYR A 184 10.13 7.73 10.23
CA TYR A 184 9.85 6.35 9.80
C TYR A 184 9.10 6.32 8.45
N SER A 185 8.00 7.08 8.37
CA SER A 185 7.13 7.04 7.19
C SER A 185 7.78 7.68 5.97
N LEU A 186 8.54 8.77 6.14
CA LEU A 186 9.30 9.36 5.04
C LEU A 186 10.46 8.45 4.62
N ALA A 187 11.22 7.89 5.57
CA ALA A 187 12.36 7.04 5.24
C ALA A 187 11.93 5.77 4.48
N PHE A 188 10.98 5.01 5.02
CA PHE A 188 10.50 3.80 4.35
C PHE A 188 9.62 4.10 3.13
N GLY A 189 8.80 5.15 3.17
CA GLY A 189 7.97 5.53 2.03
C GLY A 189 8.81 5.97 0.82
N MET A 190 9.82 6.82 1.02
CA MET A 190 10.75 7.20 -0.05
C MET A 190 11.59 6.02 -0.54
N LEU A 191 12.03 5.14 0.38
CA LEU A 191 12.72 3.91 0.00
C LEU A 191 11.82 3.03 -0.89
N LEU A 192 10.55 2.84 -0.52
CA LEU A 192 9.59 2.09 -1.33
C LEU A 192 9.43 2.70 -2.72
N ILE A 193 9.21 4.02 -2.82
CA ILE A 193 9.11 4.72 -4.11
C ILE A 193 10.38 4.50 -4.94
N ALA A 194 11.56 4.60 -4.32
CA ALA A 194 12.83 4.42 -5.01
C ALA A 194 13.08 2.95 -5.44
N CYS A 195 12.75 1.97 -4.58
CA CYS A 195 12.93 0.54 -4.87
C CYS A 195 11.95 0.01 -5.91
N VAL A 196 10.70 0.46 -5.88
CA VAL A 196 9.67 0.06 -6.84
C VAL A 196 9.84 0.81 -8.15
N GLN A 197 10.41 2.01 -8.09
CA GLN A 197 10.64 2.92 -9.22
C GLN A 197 9.37 3.26 -10.01
N PRO A 198 9.47 3.71 -11.27
CA PRO A 198 8.31 4.11 -12.05
C PRO A 198 7.52 2.90 -12.56
N ARG A 199 6.90 2.15 -11.69
CA ARG A 199 6.03 1.03 -12.05
C ARG A 199 4.75 1.01 -11.22
N TYR A 200 3.70 0.40 -11.77
CA TYR A 200 2.48 0.14 -11.03
C TYR A 200 2.66 -1.12 -10.16
N CYS A 201 2.23 -1.02 -8.92
CA CYS A 201 2.32 -2.14 -7.98
C CYS A 201 1.14 -2.20 -7.00
N SER A 202 0.41 -1.08 -6.86
CA SER A 202 -0.75 -0.98 -5.98
C SER A 202 -2.04 -1.36 -6.72
N TRP A 203 -3.13 -1.52 -5.97
CA TRP A 203 -4.45 -1.81 -6.54
C TRP A 203 -4.94 -0.64 -7.40
N ASP A 204 -5.35 -0.94 -8.62
CA ASP A 204 -5.91 0.02 -9.58
C ASP A 204 -5.01 1.26 -9.83
N GLU A 205 -3.71 1.11 -9.60
CA GLU A 205 -2.76 2.22 -9.62
C GLU A 205 -2.72 2.94 -10.97
N GLN A 206 -2.94 2.21 -12.08
CA GLN A 206 -3.04 2.77 -13.43
C GLN A 206 -4.23 3.74 -13.58
N ILE A 207 -5.38 3.42 -12.98
CA ILE A 207 -6.56 4.27 -13.01
C ILE A 207 -6.32 5.53 -12.17
N HIS A 208 -5.73 5.36 -11.00
CA HIS A 208 -5.40 6.46 -10.10
C HIS A 208 -4.34 7.39 -10.68
N PHE A 209 -3.32 6.83 -11.35
CA PHE A 209 -2.32 7.63 -12.08
C PHE A 209 -2.96 8.46 -13.18
N LYS A 210 -3.80 7.83 -14.05
CA LYS A 210 -4.52 8.53 -15.13
C LYS A 210 -5.30 9.72 -14.59
N THR A 211 -6.04 9.53 -13.51
CA THR A 211 -6.84 10.59 -12.87
C THR A 211 -5.96 11.73 -12.34
N ALA A 212 -4.89 11.42 -11.62
CA ALA A 212 -3.95 12.41 -11.09
C ALA A 212 -3.23 13.18 -12.21
N TYR A 213 -2.82 12.48 -13.26
CA TYR A 213 -2.15 13.08 -14.41
C TYR A 213 -3.08 14.00 -15.21
N SER A 214 -4.32 13.57 -15.46
CA SER A 214 -5.34 14.41 -16.12
C SER A 214 -5.61 15.69 -15.32
N LEU A 215 -5.73 15.56 -14.00
CA LEU A 215 -5.91 16.73 -13.12
C LEU A 215 -4.69 17.67 -13.14
N ALA A 216 -3.47 17.14 -13.15
CA ALA A 216 -2.25 17.93 -13.20
C ALA A 216 -2.06 18.65 -14.54
N SER A 217 -2.37 17.99 -15.65
CA SER A 217 -2.27 18.55 -16.99
C SER A 217 -3.40 19.54 -17.31
N GLY A 218 -4.57 19.39 -16.65
CA GLY A 218 -5.80 20.11 -16.99
C GLY A 218 -6.46 19.63 -18.27
N LYS A 219 -6.06 18.47 -18.79
CA LYS A 219 -6.55 17.90 -20.06
C LYS A 219 -7.00 16.45 -19.83
N SER A 220 -8.02 16.03 -20.56
CA SER A 220 -8.36 14.61 -20.65
C SER A 220 -7.23 13.87 -21.35
N VAL A 221 -6.76 12.80 -20.75
CA VAL A 221 -5.73 11.95 -21.33
C VAL A 221 -6.42 10.75 -21.97
N GLU A 222 -6.41 10.68 -23.28
CA GLU A 222 -6.66 9.41 -23.95
C GLU A 222 -5.35 8.64 -23.98
N TRP A 223 -5.41 7.44 -23.47
CA TRP A 223 -4.32 6.51 -23.62
C TRP A 223 -4.36 5.98 -25.06
N THR A 224 -3.33 6.29 -25.85
CA THR A 224 -3.08 5.54 -27.09
C THR A 224 -2.83 4.07 -26.72
N GLU A 225 -3.03 3.14 -27.67
CA GLU A 225 -2.70 1.73 -27.45
C GLU A 225 -1.25 1.58 -26.94
N ALA A 226 -0.31 2.37 -27.48
CA ALA A 226 1.07 2.40 -27.03
C ALA A 226 1.21 2.85 -25.56
N ALA A 227 0.47 3.88 -25.14
CA ALA A 227 0.50 4.34 -23.74
C ALA A 227 -0.21 3.38 -22.79
N LEU A 228 -1.32 2.75 -23.21
CA LEU A 228 -1.97 1.66 -22.48
C LEU A 228 -1.05 0.46 -22.32
N ASP A 229 -0.31 0.16 -23.35
CA ASP A 229 0.65 -0.93 -23.37
C ASP A 229 1.76 -0.71 -22.33
N ILE A 230 2.31 0.50 -22.26
CA ILE A 230 3.28 0.86 -21.20
C ILE A 230 2.66 0.77 -19.82
N VAL A 231 1.45 1.33 -19.65
CA VAL A 231 0.73 1.35 -18.39
C VAL A 231 0.42 -0.07 -17.91
N ASN A 232 -0.02 -0.94 -18.80
CA ASN A 232 -0.33 -2.32 -18.49
C ASN A 232 0.93 -3.19 -18.30
N ARG A 233 2.03 -2.86 -18.95
CA ARG A 233 3.29 -3.63 -18.94
C ARG A 233 4.35 -3.10 -17.98
N ILE A 234 4.16 -1.93 -17.39
CA ILE A 234 4.92 -1.46 -16.23
C ILE A 234 4.78 -2.44 -15.03
N VAL A 235 3.87 -3.39 -15.13
CA VAL A 235 3.75 -4.55 -14.23
C VAL A 235 4.95 -5.52 -14.36
N LEU A 236 5.76 -5.42 -15.44
CA LEU A 236 6.93 -6.26 -15.64
C LEU A 236 7.86 -6.23 -14.44
N SER A 237 8.27 -7.39 -13.99
CA SER A 237 9.21 -7.54 -12.89
C SER A 237 10.57 -7.01 -13.32
N CYS A 238 10.96 -5.84 -12.84
CA CYS A 238 12.32 -5.38 -12.94
C CYS A 238 13.09 -5.89 -11.72
N ASN A 239 14.04 -6.76 -11.92
CA ASN A 239 14.79 -7.41 -10.86
C ASN A 239 16.13 -6.75 -10.61
N THR A 240 16.62 -5.95 -11.57
CA THR A 240 17.94 -5.36 -11.53
C THR A 240 17.95 -3.89 -11.87
N LYS A 241 19.07 -3.26 -11.57
CA LYS A 241 19.35 -1.87 -11.90
C LYS A 241 19.34 -1.60 -13.42
N ALA A 242 19.80 -2.57 -14.23
CA ALA A 242 19.79 -2.46 -15.70
C ALA A 242 18.37 -2.46 -16.24
N GLU A 243 17.54 -3.40 -15.82
CA GLU A 243 16.11 -3.47 -16.19
C GLU A 243 15.35 -2.20 -15.77
N PHE A 244 15.64 -1.65 -14.59
CA PHE A 244 15.06 -0.36 -14.19
C PHE A 244 15.53 0.80 -15.07
N ALA A 245 16.77 0.79 -15.52
CA ALA A 245 17.27 1.82 -16.42
C ALA A 245 16.59 1.74 -17.80
N GLU A 246 16.41 0.53 -18.34
CA GLU A 246 15.67 0.30 -19.58
C GLU A 246 14.20 0.69 -19.44
N LEU A 247 13.53 0.32 -18.35
CA LEU A 247 12.15 0.72 -18.07
C LEU A 247 12.02 2.25 -18.02
N ARG A 248 12.93 2.95 -17.35
CA ARG A 248 12.92 4.42 -17.28
C ARG A 248 13.13 5.05 -18.66
N LYS A 249 14.02 4.48 -19.48
CA LYS A 249 14.25 4.92 -20.86
C LYS A 249 12.97 4.77 -21.68
N LEU A 250 12.37 3.59 -21.66
CA LEU A 250 11.10 3.29 -22.33
C LEU A 250 9.98 4.25 -21.91
N MET A 251 9.80 4.47 -20.59
CA MET A 251 8.81 5.42 -20.09
C MET A 251 9.05 6.85 -20.57
N ASN A 252 10.31 7.30 -20.63
CA ASN A 252 10.63 8.66 -21.05
C ASN A 252 10.45 8.84 -22.56
N GLU A 253 10.68 7.82 -23.36
CA GLU A 253 10.45 7.83 -24.81
C GLU A 253 8.95 7.84 -25.10
N LYS A 254 8.22 6.91 -24.53
CA LYS A 254 6.78 6.73 -24.74
C LYS A 254 5.93 7.79 -24.04
N GLY A 255 6.39 8.34 -22.92
CA GLY A 255 5.70 9.46 -22.27
C GLY A 255 5.57 10.71 -23.14
N LYS A 256 6.39 10.84 -24.19
CA LYS A 256 6.25 11.89 -25.21
C LYS A 256 5.11 11.63 -26.19
N GLU A 257 4.69 10.40 -26.34
CA GLU A 257 3.64 9.96 -27.27
C GLU A 257 2.24 9.98 -26.63
N ILE A 258 2.12 10.35 -25.33
CA ILE A 258 0.82 10.49 -24.66
C ILE A 258 0.04 11.59 -25.39
N SER A 259 -0.95 11.18 -26.17
CA SER A 259 -1.82 12.12 -26.86
C SER A 259 -2.86 12.68 -25.91
N TYR A 260 -3.03 13.98 -25.98
CA TYR A 260 -4.11 14.69 -25.31
C TYR A 260 -5.25 14.83 -26.29
N THR A 261 -6.40 14.27 -25.98
CA THR A 261 -7.59 14.61 -26.76
C THR A 261 -8.04 16.02 -26.43
N GLU A 262 -8.27 16.81 -27.47
CA GLU A 262 -8.86 18.14 -27.38
C GLU A 262 -10.36 18.11 -26.98
N LYS A 263 -10.95 16.94 -26.80
CA LYS A 263 -12.30 16.87 -26.26
C LYS A 263 -12.27 17.51 -24.87
N LYS A 264 -12.85 18.69 -24.80
CA LYS A 264 -13.20 19.42 -23.57
C LYS A 264 -14.25 18.63 -22.76
N GLU A 265 -13.94 17.43 -22.36
CA GLU A 265 -14.56 16.89 -21.17
C GLU A 265 -14.05 17.78 -20.06
N ASN A 266 -14.95 18.58 -19.49
CA ASN A 266 -14.63 19.41 -18.34
C ASN A 266 -14.03 18.50 -17.27
N ILE A 267 -12.69 18.49 -17.21
CA ILE A 267 -11.99 17.94 -16.05
C ILE A 267 -12.18 18.98 -14.95
N GLY A 268 -13.43 19.16 -14.55
CA GLY A 268 -13.76 19.89 -13.35
C GLY A 268 -13.18 19.11 -12.19
N ILE A 269 -12.79 19.82 -11.14
CA ILE A 269 -12.57 19.21 -9.83
C ILE A 269 -13.89 18.56 -9.43
N SER A 270 -14.11 17.32 -9.87
CA SER A 270 -15.22 16.53 -9.40
C SER A 270 -14.86 16.02 -8.00
N TYR A 271 -15.87 15.69 -7.21
CA TYR A 271 -15.67 15.06 -5.89
C TYR A 271 -14.72 13.88 -5.95
N SER A 272 -14.76 13.08 -7.01
CA SER A 272 -13.90 11.93 -7.21
C SER A 272 -12.41 12.32 -7.42
N THR A 273 -12.12 13.57 -7.81
CA THR A 273 -10.75 14.04 -8.06
C THR A 273 -10.11 14.73 -6.87
N ILE A 274 -10.88 15.12 -5.85
CA ILE A 274 -10.33 15.85 -4.67
C ILE A 274 -9.21 15.06 -4.00
N SER A 275 -9.35 13.76 -3.84
CA SER A 275 -8.32 12.92 -3.23
C SER A 275 -7.06 12.74 -4.09
N TYR A 276 -7.07 13.18 -5.34
CA TYR A 276 -5.88 13.14 -6.21
C TYR A 276 -5.11 14.47 -6.25
N ILE A 277 -5.66 15.53 -5.61
CA ILE A 277 -5.02 16.86 -5.61
C ILE A 277 -3.56 16.80 -5.12
N PRO A 278 -3.19 16.12 -4.02
CA PRO A 278 -1.80 16.07 -3.59
C PRO A 278 -0.85 15.48 -4.64
N MET A 279 -1.27 14.41 -5.30
CA MET A 279 -0.52 13.79 -6.38
C MET A 279 -0.41 14.73 -7.58
N ALA A 280 -1.53 15.32 -8.00
CA ALA A 280 -1.61 16.24 -9.13
C ALA A 280 -0.76 17.50 -8.92
N VAL A 281 -0.72 18.06 -7.72
CA VAL A 281 0.12 19.23 -7.40
C VAL A 281 1.60 18.93 -7.61
N PHE A 282 2.09 17.81 -7.09
CA PHE A 282 3.49 17.40 -7.28
C PHE A 282 3.81 17.09 -8.74
N MET A 283 2.89 16.46 -9.46
CA MET A 283 3.03 16.24 -10.90
C MET A 283 3.05 17.58 -11.66
N LYS A 284 2.16 18.52 -11.29
CA LYS A 284 2.15 19.86 -11.91
C LYS A 284 3.47 20.59 -11.72
N ILE A 285 4.05 20.52 -10.53
CA ILE A 285 5.39 21.08 -10.25
C ILE A 285 6.44 20.40 -11.16
N GLY A 286 6.40 19.07 -11.26
CA GLY A 286 7.29 18.33 -12.17
C GLY A 286 7.13 18.72 -13.64
N MET A 287 5.90 18.91 -14.12
CA MET A 287 5.60 19.40 -15.48
C MET A 287 6.19 20.80 -15.71
N LEU A 288 6.04 21.71 -14.73
CA LEU A 288 6.61 23.07 -14.81
C LEU A 288 8.14 23.04 -14.85
N LEU A 289 8.76 22.12 -14.09
CA LEU A 289 10.21 21.94 -14.07
C LEU A 289 10.72 21.09 -15.26
N LYS A 290 9.82 20.61 -16.13
CA LYS A 290 10.13 19.79 -17.30
C LYS A 290 10.94 18.53 -16.96
N VAL A 291 10.65 17.92 -15.82
CA VAL A 291 11.32 16.66 -15.45
C VAL A 291 10.93 15.52 -16.41
N PRO A 292 11.78 14.50 -16.59
CA PRO A 292 11.45 13.32 -17.38
C PRO A 292 10.18 12.63 -16.89
N PHE A 293 9.45 11.94 -17.77
CA PHE A 293 8.17 11.32 -17.43
C PHE A 293 8.28 10.28 -16.30
N SER A 294 9.36 9.51 -16.26
CA SER A 294 9.62 8.55 -15.18
C SER A 294 9.76 9.23 -13.80
N ASP A 295 10.37 10.41 -13.75
CA ASP A 295 10.52 11.18 -12.52
C ASP A 295 9.21 11.88 -12.14
N LEU A 296 8.45 12.35 -13.15
CA LEU A 296 7.11 12.89 -12.98
C LEU A 296 6.18 11.86 -12.33
N PHE A 297 6.27 10.60 -12.78
CA PHE A 297 5.52 9.49 -12.20
C PHE A 297 5.87 9.27 -10.72
N MET A 298 7.14 9.34 -10.35
CA MET A 298 7.57 9.23 -8.94
C MET A 298 7.14 10.44 -8.09
N LEU A 299 7.14 11.64 -8.66
CA LEU A 299 6.70 12.86 -7.96
C LEU A 299 5.23 12.78 -7.51
N GLY A 300 4.34 12.21 -8.32
CA GLY A 300 2.96 12.01 -7.89
C GLY A 300 2.85 11.10 -6.65
N LYS A 301 3.61 10.00 -6.60
CA LYS A 301 3.69 9.13 -5.42
C LYS A 301 4.22 9.88 -4.19
N LEU A 302 5.24 10.73 -4.36
CA LEU A 302 5.75 11.59 -3.29
C LEU A 302 4.69 12.55 -2.75
N GLY A 303 3.88 13.14 -3.62
CA GLY A 303 2.78 14.02 -3.23
C GLY A 303 1.77 13.30 -2.31
N ASN A 304 1.43 12.07 -2.64
CA ASN A 304 0.55 11.24 -1.82
C ASN A 304 1.18 10.93 -0.44
N LEU A 305 2.46 10.52 -0.44
CA LEU A 305 3.21 10.21 0.78
C LEU A 305 3.29 11.43 1.71
N PHE A 306 3.66 12.60 1.18
CA PHE A 306 3.79 13.81 1.99
C PHE A 306 2.46 14.24 2.60
N PHE A 307 1.38 14.18 1.83
CA PHE A 307 0.04 14.49 2.34
C PHE A 307 -0.36 13.54 3.47
N TYR A 308 -0.19 12.23 3.27
CA TYR A 308 -0.47 11.22 4.28
C TYR A 308 0.31 11.49 5.58
N VAL A 309 1.61 11.70 5.45
CA VAL A 309 2.50 11.96 6.60
C VAL A 309 2.10 13.24 7.33
N PHE A 310 1.77 14.30 6.60
CA PHE A 310 1.34 15.58 7.19
C PHE A 310 0.03 15.44 7.97
N ILE A 311 -1.01 14.88 7.37
CA ILE A 311 -2.32 14.75 8.02
C ILE A 311 -2.26 13.77 9.21
N MET A 312 -1.54 12.66 9.08
CA MET A 312 -1.37 11.71 10.18
C MET A 312 -0.49 12.27 11.31
N TYR A 313 0.52 13.09 11.00
CA TYR A 313 1.28 13.82 12.02
C TYR A 313 0.36 14.74 12.82
N GLU A 314 -0.52 15.50 12.16
CA GLU A 314 -1.52 16.35 12.81
C GLU A 314 -2.48 15.50 13.67
N ALA A 315 -2.91 14.35 13.19
CA ALA A 315 -3.74 13.44 13.95
C ALA A 315 -3.02 12.93 15.21
N LEU A 316 -1.80 12.45 15.07
CA LEU A 316 -0.98 11.94 16.18
C LEU A 316 -0.62 13.03 17.20
N SER A 317 -0.26 14.23 16.74
CA SER A 317 0.11 15.34 17.63
C SER A 317 -1.07 15.81 18.48
N ARG A 318 -2.28 15.76 17.92
CA ARG A 318 -3.52 16.21 18.58
C ARG A 318 -4.27 15.09 19.31
N ALA A 319 -3.96 13.81 19.06
CA ALA A 319 -4.64 12.69 19.70
C ALA A 319 -4.44 12.69 21.22
N LYS A 320 -5.52 12.87 21.96
CA LYS A 320 -5.56 12.82 23.43
C LYS A 320 -5.76 11.43 23.98
N ARG A 321 -6.20 10.50 23.12
CA ARG A 321 -6.55 9.15 23.49
C ARG A 321 -6.16 8.15 22.42
N LYS A 322 -5.80 6.93 22.83
CA LYS A 322 -5.38 5.86 21.92
C LYS A 322 -4.27 6.27 20.95
N LYS A 323 -3.38 7.17 21.40
CA LYS A 323 -2.30 7.71 20.56
C LYS A 323 -1.33 6.60 20.11
N MET A 324 -1.01 5.64 21.00
CA MET A 324 -0.16 4.49 20.66
C MET A 324 -0.82 3.56 19.64
N PHE A 325 -2.10 3.29 19.79
CA PHE A 325 -2.87 2.53 18.82
C PHE A 325 -2.90 3.24 17.46
N LEU A 326 -3.18 4.55 17.47
CA LEU A 326 -3.16 5.36 16.26
C LEU A 326 -1.79 5.33 15.57
N ALA A 327 -0.70 5.48 16.33
CA ALA A 327 0.66 5.41 15.80
C ALA A 327 0.96 4.04 15.18
N PHE A 328 0.53 2.97 15.84
CA PHE A 328 0.68 1.60 15.35
C PHE A 328 0.00 1.41 14.00
N ILE A 329 -1.30 1.72 13.90
CA ILE A 329 -2.05 1.54 12.64
C ILE A 329 -1.54 2.44 11.52
N ALA A 330 -1.07 3.66 11.84
CA ALA A 330 -0.51 4.57 10.86
C ALA A 330 0.86 4.13 10.30
N MET A 331 1.64 3.38 11.08
CA MET A 331 2.96 2.88 10.68
C MET A 331 2.94 1.46 10.12
N LEU A 332 1.78 0.81 10.01
CA LEU A 332 1.69 -0.54 9.44
C LEU A 332 2.10 -0.56 7.96
N PRO A 333 2.61 -1.69 7.46
CA PRO A 333 3.13 -1.79 6.09
C PRO A 333 2.13 -1.38 5.00
N THR A 334 0.91 -1.91 5.00
CA THR A 334 -0.07 -1.62 3.95
C THR A 334 -0.47 -0.14 3.84
N PRO A 335 -0.82 0.59 4.93
CA PRO A 335 -1.07 2.03 4.85
C PRO A 335 0.11 2.83 4.28
N LEU A 336 1.34 2.48 4.68
CA LEU A 336 2.53 3.17 4.19
C LEU A 336 2.81 2.86 2.72
N PHE A 337 2.62 1.61 2.30
CA PHE A 337 2.72 1.21 0.90
C PHE A 337 1.71 1.95 0.01
N LEU A 338 0.45 2.03 0.45
CA LEU A 338 -0.57 2.80 -0.25
C LEU A 338 -0.21 4.29 -0.35
N ALA A 339 0.35 4.86 0.72
CA ALA A 339 0.82 6.25 0.72
C ALA A 339 2.00 6.48 -0.25
N ALA A 340 2.82 5.44 -0.48
CA ALA A 340 3.94 5.46 -1.42
C ALA A 340 3.54 5.04 -2.86
N SER A 341 2.25 5.01 -3.18
CA SER A 341 1.70 4.62 -4.49
C SER A 341 0.62 5.60 -4.95
N TYR A 342 0.12 5.42 -6.18
CA TYR A 342 -1.09 6.12 -6.62
C TYR A 342 -2.30 5.42 -6.01
N SER A 343 -2.89 6.05 -5.00
CA SER A 343 -4.09 5.57 -4.32
C SER A 343 -4.77 6.70 -3.56
N TYR A 344 -6.07 6.75 -3.53
CA TYR A 344 -6.82 7.67 -2.66
C TYR A 344 -7.02 7.12 -1.23
N ASP A 345 -6.81 5.82 -1.00
CA ASP A 345 -7.04 5.19 0.31
C ASP A 345 -6.27 5.84 1.47
N PRO A 346 -4.99 6.25 1.33
CA PRO A 346 -4.26 6.95 2.39
C PRO A 346 -4.89 8.29 2.76
N ILE A 347 -5.46 9.00 1.77
CA ILE A 347 -6.13 10.28 1.99
C ILE A 347 -7.43 10.08 2.75
N VAL A 348 -8.22 9.09 2.34
CA VAL A 348 -9.43 8.68 3.07
C VAL A 348 -9.10 8.33 4.51
N PHE A 349 -8.13 7.45 4.71
CA PHE A 349 -7.71 7.00 6.05
C PHE A 349 -7.22 8.17 6.92
N ALA A 350 -6.33 9.00 6.40
CA ALA A 350 -5.75 10.13 7.14
C ALA A 350 -6.81 11.19 7.48
N CYS A 351 -7.65 11.59 6.52
CA CYS A 351 -8.67 12.61 6.73
C CYS A 351 -9.74 12.15 7.71
N VAL A 352 -10.28 10.92 7.55
CA VAL A 352 -11.26 10.38 8.50
C VAL A 352 -10.66 10.28 9.90
N THR A 353 -9.42 9.83 10.01
CA THR A 353 -8.72 9.70 11.30
C THR A 353 -8.53 11.05 11.99
N LEU A 354 -8.03 12.07 11.29
CA LEU A 354 -7.88 13.41 11.86
C LEU A 354 -9.25 14.01 12.21
N GLY A 355 -10.28 13.79 11.38
CA GLY A 355 -11.65 14.15 11.70
C GLY A 355 -12.13 13.53 13.01
N CYS A 356 -11.88 12.23 13.22
CA CYS A 356 -12.19 11.53 14.47
C CYS A 356 -11.42 12.11 15.68
N VAL A 357 -10.14 12.46 15.50
CA VAL A 357 -9.33 13.09 16.56
C VAL A 357 -9.90 14.43 16.97
N LEU A 358 -10.21 15.31 16.00
CA LEU A 358 -10.77 16.63 16.27
C LEU A 358 -12.16 16.53 16.90
N TRP A 359 -13.01 15.67 16.37
CA TRP A 359 -14.33 15.38 16.92
C TRP A 359 -14.24 14.88 18.38
N TYR A 360 -13.39 13.88 18.65
CA TYR A 360 -13.26 13.32 19.99
C TYR A 360 -12.69 14.35 20.98
N ASN A 361 -11.71 15.16 20.57
CA ASN A 361 -11.14 16.21 21.39
C ASN A 361 -12.19 17.26 21.76
N GLU A 362 -13.06 17.64 20.83
CA GLU A 362 -14.14 18.58 21.08
C GLU A 362 -15.23 17.96 21.94
N MET A 363 -15.56 16.68 21.71
CA MET A 363 -16.52 15.88 22.47
C MET A 363 -16.16 15.79 23.95
N THR A 364 -14.86 15.72 24.26
CA THR A 364 -14.32 15.51 25.62
C THR A 364 -13.72 16.77 26.23
N SER A 365 -13.86 17.91 25.57
CA SER A 365 -13.22 19.17 25.98
C SER A 365 -13.74 19.74 27.30
N GLY A 366 -14.97 19.39 27.72
CA GLY A 366 -15.66 19.98 28.87
C GLY A 366 -16.02 21.45 28.70
N ARG A 367 -15.75 22.07 27.56
CA ARG A 367 -16.01 23.48 27.30
C ARG A 367 -17.50 23.75 27.15
N LYS A 368 -17.93 24.94 27.62
CA LYS A 368 -19.31 25.40 27.42
C LYS A 368 -19.60 25.77 25.96
N ARG A 369 -18.57 26.23 25.21
CA ARG A 369 -18.64 26.55 23.78
C ARG A 369 -17.67 25.68 23.01
N TYR A 370 -18.08 25.26 21.80
CA TYR A 370 -17.19 24.54 20.87
C TYR A 370 -16.18 25.48 20.22
N GLN A 371 -15.05 24.92 19.81
CA GLN A 371 -14.15 25.63 18.89
C GLN A 371 -14.66 25.47 17.47
N LEU A 372 -15.23 26.53 16.90
CA LEU A 372 -15.82 26.50 15.56
C LEU A 372 -14.83 25.97 14.51
N GLY A 373 -13.57 26.37 14.58
CA GLY A 373 -12.53 25.89 13.68
C GLY A 373 -12.35 24.37 13.72
N ASN A 374 -12.38 23.76 14.91
CA ASN A 374 -12.26 22.30 15.03
C ASN A 374 -13.49 21.56 14.47
N VAL A 375 -14.68 22.13 14.68
CA VAL A 375 -15.94 21.54 14.18
C VAL A 375 -15.99 21.61 12.66
N ILE A 376 -15.67 22.76 12.08
CA ILE A 376 -15.59 22.94 10.63
C ILE A 376 -14.51 22.02 10.03
N ALA A 377 -13.30 22.02 10.61
CA ALA A 377 -12.20 21.19 10.14
C ALA A 377 -12.56 19.69 10.19
N ALA A 378 -13.18 19.21 11.28
CA ALA A 378 -13.61 17.82 11.39
C ALA A 378 -14.65 17.48 10.31
N THR A 379 -15.64 18.36 10.10
CA THR A 379 -16.69 18.14 9.09
C THR A 379 -16.08 18.11 7.68
N LEU A 380 -15.18 19.05 7.35
CA LEU A 380 -14.49 19.08 6.05
C LEU A 380 -13.61 17.85 5.84
N LEU A 381 -12.87 17.42 6.87
CA LEU A 381 -12.03 16.22 6.79
C LEU A 381 -12.85 14.95 6.58
N PHE A 382 -13.97 14.80 7.29
CA PHE A 382 -14.89 13.69 7.02
C PHE A 382 -15.44 13.75 5.58
N SER A 383 -15.85 14.93 5.12
CA SER A 383 -16.35 15.10 3.75
C SER A 383 -15.30 14.73 2.70
N VAL A 384 -14.05 15.21 2.85
CA VAL A 384 -12.93 14.85 1.96
C VAL A 384 -12.68 13.34 1.98
N GLY A 385 -12.66 12.72 3.16
CA GLY A 385 -12.53 11.27 3.28
C GLY A 385 -13.67 10.48 2.64
N CYS A 386 -14.90 11.04 2.59
CA CYS A 386 -16.07 10.41 2.00
C CYS A 386 -16.17 10.61 0.48
N PHE A 387 -15.58 11.67 -0.08
CA PHE A 387 -15.70 11.99 -1.52
C PHE A 387 -15.15 10.88 -2.45
N SER A 388 -14.17 10.12 -2.04
CA SER A 388 -13.68 9.00 -2.85
C SER A 388 -14.44 7.70 -2.62
N LYS A 389 -15.11 7.57 -1.46
CA LYS A 389 -15.87 6.36 -1.07
C LYS A 389 -17.11 6.75 -0.24
N ALA A 390 -18.25 6.85 -0.89
CA ALA A 390 -19.53 7.23 -0.26
C ALA A 390 -19.95 6.33 0.92
N VAL A 391 -19.44 5.10 0.97
CA VAL A 391 -19.73 4.15 2.07
C VAL A 391 -19.37 4.67 3.45
N TYR A 392 -18.45 5.65 3.54
CA TYR A 392 -18.06 6.27 4.82
C TYR A 392 -18.93 7.45 5.26
N VAL A 393 -19.89 7.90 4.46
CA VAL A 393 -20.77 9.06 4.78
C VAL A 393 -21.42 8.96 6.16
N PRO A 394 -21.88 7.78 6.63
CA PRO A 394 -22.45 7.68 7.98
C PRO A 394 -21.52 8.13 9.11
N ILE A 395 -20.18 8.16 8.89
CA ILE A 395 -19.23 8.65 9.91
C ILE A 395 -19.47 10.14 10.22
N ILE A 396 -19.95 10.94 9.26
CA ILE A 396 -20.24 12.36 9.45
C ILE A 396 -21.29 12.54 10.56
N LEU A 397 -22.19 11.58 10.75
CA LEU A 397 -23.25 11.63 11.77
C LEU A 397 -22.70 11.64 13.21
N VAL A 398 -21.42 11.26 13.44
CA VAL A 398 -20.82 11.38 14.78
C VAL A 398 -20.84 12.83 15.28
N MET A 399 -20.86 13.82 14.35
CA MET A 399 -20.94 15.24 14.67
C MET A 399 -22.22 15.61 15.44
N LEU A 400 -23.28 14.82 15.33
CA LEU A 400 -24.54 15.01 16.08
C LEU A 400 -24.37 14.76 17.58
N LEU A 401 -23.32 14.04 17.99
CA LEU A 401 -23.06 13.69 19.38
C LEU A 401 -22.36 14.79 20.19
N LEU A 402 -21.97 15.92 19.57
CA LEU A 402 -21.27 17.00 20.25
C LEU A 402 -22.15 17.61 21.38
N PRO A 403 -21.67 17.59 22.66
CA PRO A 403 -22.50 17.97 23.81
C PRO A 403 -22.94 19.43 23.79
N GLN A 404 -22.17 20.27 23.13
CA GLN A 404 -22.44 21.71 23.02
C GLN A 404 -23.72 22.01 22.23
N PHE A 405 -24.07 21.13 21.27
CA PHE A 405 -25.31 21.25 20.51
C PHE A 405 -26.49 20.64 21.27
N GLN A 406 -26.26 19.57 22.02
CA GLN A 406 -27.30 18.94 22.84
C GLN A 406 -27.84 19.86 23.95
N LYS A 407 -27.03 20.86 24.37
CA LYS A 407 -27.40 21.87 25.39
C LYS A 407 -28.06 23.12 24.82
N LYS A 408 -28.29 23.19 23.51
CA LYS A 408 -28.92 24.34 22.84
C LYS A 408 -30.43 24.24 22.81
N SER A 409 -31.09 25.32 22.39
CA SER A 409 -32.55 25.33 22.19
C SER A 409 -32.94 24.29 21.11
N ARG A 410 -34.17 23.78 21.17
CA ARG A 410 -34.67 22.78 20.18
C ARG A 410 -34.52 23.28 18.73
N LYS A 411 -34.75 24.58 18.48
CA LYS A 411 -34.57 25.19 17.16
C LYS A 411 -33.11 25.08 16.69
N GLN A 412 -32.14 25.38 17.57
CA GLN A 412 -30.71 25.30 17.23
C GLN A 412 -30.25 23.85 17.06
N GLN A 413 -30.80 22.91 17.84
CA GLN A 413 -30.53 21.47 17.66
C GLN A 413 -31.04 20.99 16.29
N LEU A 414 -32.23 21.42 15.89
CA LEU A 414 -32.83 21.10 14.59
C LEU A 414 -32.01 21.66 13.43
N ILE A 415 -31.57 22.92 13.53
CA ILE A 415 -30.71 23.55 12.51
C ILE A 415 -29.40 22.77 12.37
N TRP A 416 -28.78 22.37 13.48
CA TRP A 416 -27.57 21.58 13.46
C TRP A 416 -27.79 20.21 12.83
N PHE A 417 -28.87 19.52 13.22
CA PHE A 417 -29.24 18.23 12.63
C PHE A 417 -29.45 18.34 11.13
N ILE A 418 -30.24 19.31 10.66
CA ILE A 418 -30.47 19.56 9.24
C ILE A 418 -29.14 19.91 8.53
N GLY A 419 -28.29 20.71 9.16
CA GLY A 419 -26.97 21.07 8.61
C GLY A 419 -26.08 19.84 8.38
N ILE A 420 -26.00 18.93 9.34
CA ILE A 420 -25.22 17.68 9.19
C ILE A 420 -25.83 16.76 8.13
N LEU A 421 -27.17 16.63 8.08
CA LEU A 421 -27.84 15.86 7.03
C LEU A 421 -27.63 16.49 5.65
N ALA A 422 -27.63 17.83 5.56
CA ALA A 422 -27.32 18.52 4.32
C ALA A 422 -25.88 18.22 3.84
N VAL A 423 -24.89 18.20 4.74
CA VAL A 423 -23.53 17.78 4.40
C VAL A 423 -23.49 16.34 3.89
N CYS A 424 -24.16 15.41 4.59
CA CYS A 424 -24.27 14.02 4.13
C CYS A 424 -24.93 13.94 2.73
N ALA A 425 -26.03 14.67 2.53
CA ALA A 425 -26.73 14.72 1.25
C ALA A 425 -25.86 15.30 0.14
N LEU A 426 -25.15 16.40 0.38
CA LEU A 426 -24.21 16.99 -0.58
C LEU A 426 -23.12 16.01 -0.99
N VAL A 427 -22.52 15.29 -0.03
CA VAL A 427 -21.52 14.26 -0.34
C VAL A 427 -22.17 13.11 -1.13
N MET A 428 -23.35 12.64 -0.77
CA MET A 428 -24.06 11.58 -1.49
C MET A 428 -24.48 11.99 -2.89
N MET A 429 -24.95 13.22 -3.07
CA MET A 429 -25.36 13.76 -4.38
C MET A 429 -24.22 13.72 -5.39
N THR A 430 -22.97 13.87 -4.94
CA THR A 430 -21.81 13.78 -5.83
C THR A 430 -21.64 12.38 -6.46
N PHE A 431 -22.18 11.33 -5.85
CA PHE A 431 -22.22 9.97 -6.41
C PHE A 431 -23.50 9.70 -7.22
N VAL A 432 -24.61 10.22 -6.76
CA VAL A 432 -25.93 9.96 -7.34
C VAL A 432 -26.15 10.73 -8.63
N LEU A 433 -25.74 12.02 -8.69
CA LEU A 433 -25.92 12.86 -9.88
C LEU A 433 -25.29 12.28 -11.14
N PRO A 434 -24.01 11.85 -11.16
CA PRO A 434 -23.43 11.23 -12.35
C PRO A 434 -24.15 9.97 -12.80
N ALA A 435 -24.61 9.15 -11.85
CA ALA A 435 -25.39 7.96 -12.17
C ALA A 435 -26.72 8.30 -12.84
N ILE A 436 -27.44 9.31 -12.32
CA ILE A 436 -28.70 9.77 -12.89
C ILE A 436 -28.49 10.40 -14.28
N THR A 437 -27.48 11.27 -14.43
CA THR A 437 -27.20 11.94 -15.71
C THR A 437 -26.79 10.94 -16.79
N ASN A 438 -25.98 9.93 -16.48
CA ASN A 438 -25.62 8.88 -17.43
C ASN A 438 -26.84 8.02 -17.83
N THR A 439 -27.76 7.78 -16.91
CA THR A 439 -28.99 7.03 -17.22
C THR A 439 -29.90 7.83 -18.12
N ILE A 440 -30.06 9.14 -17.88
CA ILE A 440 -30.91 10.03 -18.69
C ILE A 440 -30.32 10.22 -20.09
N SER A 441 -28.99 10.30 -20.23
CA SER A 441 -28.34 10.46 -21.53
C SER A 441 -28.28 9.17 -22.36
N GLY A 442 -28.92 8.10 -21.94
CA GLY A 442 -29.00 6.83 -22.67
C GLY A 442 -27.69 5.99 -22.62
N ASN A 443 -26.66 6.47 -21.93
CA ASN A 443 -25.46 5.71 -21.62
C ASN A 443 -25.77 4.76 -20.45
N ILE A 444 -26.62 3.78 -20.70
CA ILE A 444 -26.92 2.73 -19.72
C ILE A 444 -25.68 1.83 -19.60
N SER A 445 -24.71 2.25 -18.84
CA SER A 445 -23.81 1.26 -18.24
C SER A 445 -24.65 0.52 -17.19
N TYR A 446 -24.82 -0.77 -17.33
CA TYR A 446 -25.55 -1.60 -16.35
C TYR A 446 -24.87 -1.62 -14.96
N GLY A 447 -23.93 -0.68 -14.73
CA GLY A 447 -23.36 -0.32 -13.42
C GLY A 447 -22.71 -1.48 -12.70
N GLY A 448 -21.78 -2.18 -13.36
CA GLY A 448 -20.97 -3.21 -12.73
C GLY A 448 -19.51 -3.06 -13.13
N ASP A 449 -18.60 -3.55 -12.31
CA ASP A 449 -17.19 -3.67 -12.66
C ASP A 449 -16.97 -5.01 -13.37
N ASN A 450 -16.76 -4.97 -14.69
CA ASN A 450 -16.57 -6.16 -15.52
C ASN A 450 -15.39 -7.05 -15.08
N ARG A 451 -14.47 -6.54 -14.27
CA ARG A 451 -13.39 -7.33 -13.65
C ARG A 451 -13.93 -8.35 -12.65
N GLY A 452 -15.09 -8.13 -12.07
CA GLY A 452 -15.80 -9.08 -11.22
C GLY A 452 -16.49 -10.21 -11.99
N GLY A 453 -16.54 -10.16 -13.32
CA GLY A 453 -17.25 -11.11 -14.18
C GLY A 453 -18.60 -10.59 -14.65
N ASP A 454 -19.65 -11.45 -14.72
CA ASP A 454 -21.01 -11.06 -15.10
C ASP A 454 -21.69 -10.26 -13.98
N THR A 455 -21.29 -9.02 -13.81
CA THR A 455 -21.82 -8.08 -12.81
C THR A 455 -22.93 -7.22 -13.38
N SER A 456 -23.96 -6.94 -12.58
CA SER A 456 -25.04 -6.02 -12.95
C SER A 456 -25.74 -5.47 -11.70
N LEU A 457 -25.57 -4.18 -11.45
CA LEU A 457 -26.19 -3.47 -10.33
C LEU A 457 -27.72 -3.64 -10.35
N VAL A 458 -28.34 -3.49 -11.53
CA VAL A 458 -29.81 -3.59 -11.68
C VAL A 458 -30.30 -4.99 -11.35
N ARG A 459 -29.65 -6.04 -11.90
CA ARG A 459 -30.03 -7.44 -11.61
C ARG A 459 -29.84 -7.80 -10.14
N GLN A 460 -28.75 -7.32 -9.51
CA GLN A 460 -28.49 -7.52 -8.08
C GLN A 460 -29.56 -6.83 -7.21
N LEU A 461 -29.91 -5.58 -7.51
CA LEU A 461 -30.97 -4.87 -6.80
C LEU A 461 -32.32 -5.55 -6.96
N MET A 462 -32.69 -5.98 -8.17
CA MET A 462 -33.92 -6.73 -8.41
C MET A 462 -33.95 -8.05 -7.63
N SER A 463 -32.80 -8.76 -7.57
CA SER A 463 -32.66 -9.97 -6.77
C SER A 463 -32.87 -9.71 -5.28
N MET A 464 -32.32 -8.62 -4.74
CA MET A 464 -32.51 -8.23 -3.35
C MET A 464 -33.97 -7.91 -3.02
N ILE A 465 -34.66 -7.22 -3.92
CA ILE A 465 -36.08 -6.89 -3.75
C ILE A 465 -36.93 -8.16 -3.83
N LYS A 466 -36.62 -9.05 -4.77
CA LYS A 466 -37.40 -10.29 -4.98
C LYS A 466 -37.15 -11.34 -3.89
N TYR A 467 -35.91 -11.41 -3.38
CA TYR A 467 -35.48 -12.41 -2.40
C TYR A 467 -34.75 -11.77 -1.19
N PRO A 468 -35.42 -10.93 -0.40
CA PRO A 468 -34.77 -10.12 0.64
C PRO A 468 -34.11 -10.99 1.73
N LEU A 469 -34.76 -12.05 2.17
CA LEU A 469 -34.23 -12.94 3.21
C LEU A 469 -32.97 -13.69 2.74
N SER A 470 -32.96 -14.14 1.50
CA SER A 470 -31.77 -14.79 0.92
C SER A 470 -30.61 -13.80 0.79
N SER A 471 -30.87 -12.56 0.41
CA SER A 471 -29.86 -11.51 0.30
C SER A 471 -29.29 -11.12 1.68
N ILE A 472 -30.14 -11.03 2.71
CA ILE A 472 -29.67 -10.81 4.10
C ILE A 472 -28.83 -11.98 4.57
N LYS A 473 -29.26 -13.23 4.34
CA LYS A 473 -28.49 -14.44 4.68
C LYS A 473 -27.15 -14.46 3.97
N LEU A 474 -27.10 -14.15 2.68
CA LEU A 474 -25.87 -14.03 1.90
C LEU A 474 -24.92 -12.99 2.51
N MET A 475 -25.44 -11.80 2.84
CA MET A 475 -24.67 -10.73 3.48
C MET A 475 -24.06 -11.19 4.81
N ILE A 476 -24.86 -11.76 5.71
CA ILE A 476 -24.42 -12.25 7.01
C ILE A 476 -23.37 -13.36 6.84
N ASN A 477 -23.64 -14.34 5.99
CA ASN A 477 -22.72 -15.44 5.75
C ASN A 477 -21.39 -14.94 5.17
N SER A 478 -21.40 -13.98 4.25
CA SER A 478 -20.20 -13.42 3.66
C SER A 478 -19.38 -12.61 4.68
N ILE A 479 -20.03 -11.76 5.48
CA ILE A 479 -19.36 -10.94 6.52
C ILE A 479 -18.70 -11.84 7.58
N PHE A 480 -19.36 -12.91 8.01
CA PHE A 480 -18.89 -13.78 9.09
C PHE A 480 -18.23 -15.07 8.60
N SER A 481 -17.92 -15.18 7.30
CA SER A 481 -17.20 -16.34 6.75
C SER A 481 -15.81 -16.47 7.35
N PHE A 482 -15.42 -17.69 7.72
CA PHE A 482 -14.04 -18.00 8.12
C PHE A 482 -13.04 -17.80 6.98
N ASP A 483 -13.48 -17.79 5.74
CA ASP A 483 -12.62 -17.53 4.59
C ASP A 483 -12.05 -16.10 4.61
N ASN A 484 -12.73 -15.17 5.29
CA ASN A 484 -12.18 -13.82 5.53
C ASN A 484 -10.89 -13.80 6.36
N PHE A 485 -10.53 -14.92 7.02
CA PHE A 485 -9.31 -15.08 7.81
C PHE A 485 -8.25 -15.93 7.11
N ARG A 486 -8.53 -16.45 5.92
CA ARG A 486 -7.63 -17.30 5.16
C ARG A 486 -7.00 -16.54 4.01
N ASN A 487 -5.78 -16.95 3.65
CA ASN A 487 -5.13 -16.48 2.44
C ASN A 487 -5.54 -17.39 1.26
N VAL A 488 -6.75 -17.20 0.74
CA VAL A 488 -7.28 -18.00 -0.37
C VAL A 488 -7.04 -17.23 -1.67
N GLY A 489 -6.12 -17.72 -2.49
CA GLY A 489 -5.71 -17.09 -3.75
C GLY A 489 -6.67 -17.32 -4.92
N THR A 490 -7.98 -17.11 -4.75
CA THR A 490 -8.94 -17.15 -5.85
C THR A 490 -9.45 -15.74 -6.17
N ALA A 491 -9.81 -15.50 -7.43
CA ALA A 491 -10.40 -14.23 -7.87
C ALA A 491 -11.69 -13.85 -7.11
N ALA A 492 -12.38 -14.82 -6.53
CA ALA A 492 -13.48 -14.64 -5.59
C ALA A 492 -13.01 -14.44 -4.14
N GLY A 493 -11.73 -14.57 -3.87
CA GLY A 493 -11.16 -14.71 -2.52
C GLY A 493 -10.51 -13.46 -1.93
N ASP A 494 -10.71 -12.28 -2.52
CA ASP A 494 -10.17 -11.03 -1.97
C ASP A 494 -10.96 -10.49 -0.76
N ASN A 495 -11.71 -11.37 -0.08
CA ASN A 495 -12.60 -11.02 1.02
C ASN A 495 -11.94 -11.18 2.39
N TYR A 496 -10.64 -10.95 2.50
CA TYR A 496 -9.96 -11.08 3.78
C TYR A 496 -10.30 -9.93 4.72
N PHE A 497 -10.93 -10.26 5.85
CA PHE A 497 -11.28 -9.30 6.89
C PHE A 497 -10.12 -9.02 7.85
N ILE A 498 -9.51 -10.07 8.39
CA ILE A 498 -8.33 -10.02 9.27
C ILE A 498 -7.29 -10.95 8.68
N GLY A 499 -6.70 -10.68 7.67
CA GLY A 499 -5.60 -11.44 7.18
C GLY A 499 -4.38 -10.54 7.06
N ASN A 500 -3.31 -11.12 6.62
CA ASN A 500 -2.12 -10.40 6.22
C ASN A 500 -2.43 -9.34 5.15
N LEU A 501 -3.50 -9.49 4.38
CA LEU A 501 -3.96 -8.52 3.38
C LEU A 501 -4.23 -7.15 3.98
N MET A 502 -4.79 -7.09 5.17
CA MET A 502 -5.20 -5.86 5.81
C MET A 502 -4.03 -4.91 6.07
N PHE A 503 -2.90 -5.45 6.55
CA PHE A 503 -1.78 -4.66 7.06
C PHE A 503 -0.42 -5.09 6.54
N LEU A 504 -0.31 -6.28 5.95
CA LEU A 504 0.92 -6.93 5.51
C LEU A 504 0.89 -7.28 4.01
N ASN A 505 0.16 -6.48 3.23
CA ASN A 505 -0.04 -6.68 1.79
C ASN A 505 0.52 -5.51 0.98
N PHE A 506 1.33 -5.83 -0.01
CA PHE A 506 1.87 -4.92 -1.01
C PHE A 506 1.33 -5.22 -2.42
N ALA A 507 0.05 -5.57 -2.51
CA ALA A 507 -0.67 -5.81 -3.76
C ALA A 507 0.09 -6.74 -4.73
N SER A 508 0.38 -6.28 -5.96
CA SER A 508 1.10 -7.08 -6.97
C SER A 508 2.52 -7.48 -6.55
N LEU A 509 3.11 -6.80 -5.58
CA LEU A 509 4.44 -7.15 -5.08
C LEU A 509 4.42 -8.40 -4.19
N GLY A 510 3.32 -8.65 -3.50
CA GLY A 510 3.15 -9.84 -2.67
C GLY A 510 2.62 -9.54 -1.26
N ILE A 511 2.48 -10.61 -0.49
CA ILE A 511 1.88 -10.63 0.85
C ILE A 511 2.85 -11.35 1.79
N LEU A 512 3.03 -10.84 3.02
CA LEU A 512 3.79 -11.56 4.03
C LEU A 512 3.09 -12.86 4.44
N PRO A 513 3.87 -13.93 4.73
CA PRO A 513 3.33 -15.17 5.27
C PRO A 513 2.56 -14.96 6.57
N GLU A 514 1.59 -15.84 6.84
CA GLU A 514 0.69 -15.78 8.01
C GLU A 514 1.41 -15.81 9.36
N LYS A 515 2.60 -16.39 9.44
CA LYS A 515 3.42 -16.41 10.67
C LYS A 515 3.60 -15.02 11.31
N TRP A 516 3.59 -13.95 10.52
CA TRP A 516 3.74 -12.58 10.99
C TRP A 516 2.52 -12.04 11.74
N MET A 517 1.38 -12.74 11.66
CA MET A 517 0.21 -12.47 12.47
C MET A 517 0.48 -12.66 13.98
N LEU A 518 1.47 -13.49 14.34
CA LEU A 518 1.93 -13.65 15.73
C LEU A 518 2.47 -12.35 16.35
N ILE A 519 2.84 -11.36 15.55
CA ILE A 519 3.22 -10.02 16.03
C ILE A 519 2.05 -9.05 15.87
N LEU A 520 1.40 -9.06 14.70
CA LEU A 520 0.36 -8.09 14.37
C LEU A 520 -0.85 -8.18 15.32
N VAL A 521 -1.41 -9.38 15.50
CA VAL A 521 -2.66 -9.56 16.26
C VAL A 521 -2.48 -9.28 17.76
N PRO A 522 -1.46 -9.84 18.46
CA PRO A 522 -1.26 -9.52 19.87
C PRO A 522 -0.98 -8.03 20.11
N MET A 523 -0.22 -7.37 19.23
CA MET A 523 0.04 -5.94 19.34
C MET A 523 -1.22 -5.12 19.13
N PHE A 524 -2.06 -5.50 18.19
CA PHE A 524 -3.35 -4.86 17.93
C PHE A 524 -4.24 -4.94 19.20
N VAL A 525 -4.41 -6.13 19.76
CA VAL A 525 -5.21 -6.34 20.98
C VAL A 525 -4.61 -5.60 22.18
N LEU A 526 -3.29 -5.72 22.39
CA LEU A 526 -2.58 -5.04 23.47
C LEU A 526 -2.81 -3.52 23.44
N LEU A 527 -2.69 -2.91 22.26
CA LEU A 527 -2.83 -1.46 22.11
C LEU A 527 -4.29 -1.00 22.13
N LEU A 528 -5.24 -1.86 21.76
CA LEU A 528 -6.67 -1.60 22.01
C LEU A 528 -6.98 -1.52 23.50
N LEU A 529 -6.32 -2.34 24.33
CA LEU A 529 -6.50 -2.34 25.77
C LEU A 529 -5.65 -1.29 26.47
N TYR A 530 -4.53 -0.84 25.88
CA TYR A 530 -3.60 0.11 26.50
C TYR A 530 -4.15 1.54 26.51
N GLU A 531 -3.94 2.24 27.62
CA GLU A 531 -4.23 3.67 27.78
C GLU A 531 -3.06 4.41 28.40
N GLU A 532 -2.68 5.52 27.77
CA GLU A 532 -1.52 6.33 28.18
C GLU A 532 -1.73 7.07 29.50
N ARG A 533 -2.97 7.35 29.87
CA ARG A 533 -3.35 8.11 31.08
C ARG A 533 -4.62 7.55 31.70
N LYS A 534 -4.70 7.68 33.03
CA LYS A 534 -5.95 7.37 33.75
C LYS A 534 -7.09 8.25 33.21
N MET A 535 -8.22 7.63 32.94
CA MET A 535 -9.42 8.34 32.48
C MET A 535 -10.05 9.15 33.61
N THR A 536 -10.33 10.41 33.32
CA THR A 536 -11.33 11.16 34.10
C THR A 536 -12.74 10.83 33.61
N THR A 537 -13.76 10.96 34.50
CA THR A 537 -15.16 10.66 34.19
C THR A 537 -15.71 11.39 32.96
N ASN A 538 -15.20 12.58 32.68
CA ASN A 538 -15.64 13.42 31.57
C ASN A 538 -15.05 13.01 30.19
N GLN A 539 -14.11 12.07 30.17
CA GLN A 539 -13.44 11.61 28.95
C GLN A 539 -14.06 10.34 28.37
N GLU A 540 -15.01 9.71 29.09
CA GLU A 540 -15.71 8.55 28.59
C GLU A 540 -16.92 8.94 27.74
N LEU A 541 -17.10 8.22 26.62
CA LEU A 541 -18.36 8.22 25.92
C LEU A 541 -19.40 7.49 26.77
N CYS A 542 -20.52 8.13 27.12
CA CYS A 542 -21.63 7.46 27.79
C CYS A 542 -22.18 6.32 26.90
N LEU A 543 -22.84 5.35 27.50
CA LEU A 543 -23.32 4.14 26.82
C LEU A 543 -24.13 4.47 25.55
N GLY A 544 -25.08 5.41 25.60
CA GLY A 544 -25.88 5.77 24.44
C GLY A 544 -25.05 6.31 23.26
N LYS A 545 -24.02 7.11 23.53
CA LYS A 545 -23.12 7.60 22.48
C LYS A 545 -22.24 6.48 21.91
N ARG A 546 -21.79 5.53 22.75
CA ARG A 546 -21.05 4.34 22.28
C ARG A 546 -21.93 3.50 21.35
N VAL A 547 -23.16 3.21 21.76
CA VAL A 547 -24.10 2.45 20.94
C VAL A 547 -24.34 3.15 19.61
N PHE A 548 -24.56 4.47 19.61
CA PHE A 548 -24.74 5.23 18.38
C PHE A 548 -23.52 5.11 17.44
N VAL A 549 -22.30 5.25 17.95
CA VAL A 549 -21.07 5.12 17.13
C VAL A 549 -20.90 3.67 16.65
N VAL A 550 -21.23 2.66 17.46
CA VAL A 550 -21.22 1.25 17.02
C VAL A 550 -22.19 1.03 15.88
N VAL A 551 -23.40 1.58 15.96
CA VAL A 551 -24.40 1.51 14.87
C VAL A 551 -23.85 2.15 13.59
N ILE A 552 -23.18 3.31 13.68
CA ILE A 552 -22.51 3.94 12.54
C ILE A 552 -21.43 3.03 11.94
N LEU A 553 -20.58 2.44 12.79
CA LEU A 553 -19.52 1.52 12.32
C LEU A 553 -20.11 0.30 11.61
N ILE A 554 -21.14 -0.31 12.18
CA ILE A 554 -21.87 -1.43 11.56
C ILE A 554 -22.49 -1.00 10.24
N ALA A 555 -23.14 0.17 10.20
CA ALA A 555 -23.72 0.70 8.97
C ALA A 555 -22.66 0.87 7.86
N VAL A 556 -21.48 1.41 8.18
CA VAL A 556 -20.39 1.55 7.21
C VAL A 556 -19.89 0.17 6.74
N ILE A 557 -19.72 -0.78 7.65
CA ILE A 557 -19.32 -2.16 7.29
C ILE A 557 -20.34 -2.76 6.33
N VAL A 558 -21.63 -2.69 6.66
CA VAL A 558 -22.70 -3.19 5.78
C VAL A 558 -22.68 -2.49 4.42
N LEU A 559 -22.48 -1.18 4.38
CA LEU A 559 -22.38 -0.42 3.12
C LEU A 559 -21.18 -0.83 2.28
N ILE A 560 -20.03 -1.13 2.89
CA ILE A 560 -18.86 -1.66 2.17
C ILE A 560 -19.23 -2.99 1.48
N TRP A 561 -19.81 -3.92 2.21
CA TRP A 561 -20.22 -5.22 1.66
C TRP A 561 -21.31 -5.08 0.61
N LEU A 562 -22.29 -4.22 0.87
CA LEU A 562 -23.39 -3.94 -0.07
C LEU A 562 -22.87 -3.33 -1.38
N SER A 563 -21.95 -2.37 -1.29
CA SER A 563 -21.38 -1.75 -2.50
C SER A 563 -20.65 -2.79 -3.36
N MET A 564 -19.87 -3.69 -2.76
CA MET A 564 -19.17 -4.74 -3.49
C MET A 564 -20.12 -5.83 -4.00
N TYR A 565 -21.20 -6.12 -3.28
CA TYR A 565 -22.25 -7.01 -3.78
C TYR A 565 -22.91 -6.47 -5.04
N LEU A 566 -23.22 -5.17 -5.04
CA LEU A 566 -23.93 -4.52 -6.14
C LEU A 566 -23.03 -4.28 -7.37
N SER A 567 -21.76 -3.92 -7.16
CA SER A 567 -20.90 -3.45 -8.25
C SER A 567 -19.86 -4.46 -8.73
N PHE A 568 -19.41 -5.40 -7.89
CA PHE A 568 -18.26 -6.26 -8.19
C PHE A 568 -18.59 -7.76 -8.15
N THR A 569 -19.63 -8.17 -7.42
CA THR A 569 -20.00 -9.60 -7.30
C THR A 569 -20.79 -10.05 -8.52
N PRO A 570 -20.42 -11.14 -9.20
CA PRO A 570 -21.20 -11.72 -10.27
C PRO A 570 -22.62 -12.10 -9.80
N VAL A 571 -23.61 -11.95 -10.70
CA VAL A 571 -25.00 -12.28 -10.39
C VAL A 571 -25.13 -13.77 -10.10
N GLY A 572 -25.81 -14.12 -9.00
CA GLY A 572 -26.06 -15.51 -8.59
C GLY A 572 -24.94 -16.17 -7.76
N GLN A 573 -23.89 -15.44 -7.39
CA GLN A 573 -22.85 -15.94 -6.50
C GLN A 573 -23.35 -16.13 -5.06
N ASN A 574 -22.82 -17.17 -4.40
CA ASN A 574 -23.16 -17.53 -3.00
C ASN A 574 -22.28 -16.81 -1.96
N THR A 575 -21.31 -16.02 -2.41
CA THR A 575 -20.40 -15.22 -1.58
C THR A 575 -20.19 -13.85 -2.22
N ILE A 576 -19.99 -12.82 -1.40
CA ILE A 576 -19.71 -11.47 -1.91
C ILE A 576 -18.22 -11.35 -2.18
N ALA A 577 -17.87 -10.98 -3.42
CA ALA A 577 -16.49 -10.82 -3.87
C ALA A 577 -16.00 -9.36 -3.74
N GLY A 578 -14.68 -9.17 -3.75
CA GLY A 578 -14.02 -7.87 -3.89
C GLY A 578 -13.89 -7.03 -2.62
N VAL A 579 -14.41 -7.48 -1.47
CA VAL A 579 -14.22 -6.77 -0.20
C VAL A 579 -12.78 -6.95 0.28
N GLN A 580 -12.09 -5.83 0.46
CA GLN A 580 -10.69 -5.83 0.88
C GLN A 580 -10.54 -5.26 2.29
N ALA A 581 -9.69 -5.88 3.09
CA ALA A 581 -9.51 -5.50 4.49
C ALA A 581 -9.04 -4.04 4.67
N ARG A 582 -8.32 -3.46 3.71
CA ARG A 582 -7.92 -2.05 3.73
C ARG A 582 -9.09 -1.06 3.82
N TYR A 583 -10.30 -1.47 3.40
CA TYR A 583 -11.50 -0.62 3.50
C TYR A 583 -11.93 -0.38 4.95
N TYR A 584 -11.47 -1.17 5.91
CA TYR A 584 -11.75 -0.96 7.33
C TYR A 584 -10.75 -0.04 8.03
N LEU A 585 -9.61 0.31 7.41
CA LEU A 585 -8.59 1.18 8.01
C LEU A 585 -9.17 2.50 8.57
N PRO A 586 -10.05 3.23 7.85
CA PRO A 586 -10.63 4.47 8.36
C PRO A 586 -11.48 4.30 9.61
N LEU A 587 -11.99 3.09 9.87
CA LEU A 587 -12.88 2.78 10.99
C LEU A 587 -12.11 2.43 12.27
N LEU A 588 -10.85 2.01 12.17
CA LEU A 588 -10.10 1.41 13.28
C LEU A 588 -9.93 2.36 14.46
N TYR A 589 -9.57 3.62 14.20
CA TYR A 589 -9.36 4.57 15.28
C TYR A 589 -10.68 4.95 15.98
N LEU A 590 -11.76 5.14 15.23
CA LEU A 590 -13.08 5.39 15.78
C LEU A 590 -13.56 4.18 16.63
N GLY A 591 -13.35 2.97 16.12
CA GLY A 591 -13.62 1.73 16.86
C GLY A 591 -12.82 1.62 18.17
N ALA A 592 -11.52 1.98 18.13
CA ALA A 592 -10.69 2.00 19.34
C ALA A 592 -11.18 3.01 20.39
N LEU A 593 -11.68 4.17 19.96
CA LEU A 593 -12.25 5.18 20.86
C LEU A 593 -13.54 4.67 21.55
N VAL A 594 -14.37 3.92 20.84
CA VAL A 594 -15.61 3.33 21.37
C VAL A 594 -15.31 2.24 22.40
N LEU A 595 -14.32 1.39 22.14
CA LEU A 595 -13.90 0.31 23.04
C LEU A 595 -13.18 0.82 24.28
N SER A 596 -12.74 2.08 24.30
CA SER A 596 -12.08 2.69 25.45
C SER A 596 -13.01 2.83 26.66
N GLY A 597 -12.62 2.29 27.81
CA GLY A 597 -13.42 2.36 29.05
C GLY A 597 -12.55 2.19 30.29
N LYS A 598 -13.08 2.61 31.45
CA LYS A 598 -12.36 2.52 32.73
C LYS A 598 -12.04 1.08 33.17
N ARG A 599 -12.88 0.11 32.75
CA ARG A 599 -12.78 -1.28 33.22
C ARG A 599 -11.84 -2.16 32.41
N THR A 600 -11.51 -1.74 31.21
CA THR A 600 -10.73 -2.54 30.22
C THR A 600 -9.37 -1.89 29.93
N VAL A 601 -8.71 -1.35 30.96
CA VAL A 601 -7.50 -0.57 30.76
C VAL A 601 -6.28 -1.31 31.27
N LEU A 602 -5.38 -1.62 30.35
CA LEU A 602 -4.01 -2.02 30.69
C LEU A 602 -3.19 -0.76 30.99
N GLN A 603 -2.73 -0.63 32.24
CA GLN A 603 -1.78 0.41 32.64
C GLN A 603 -0.36 -0.15 32.54
N ALA A 604 0.45 0.45 31.69
CA ALA A 604 1.85 0.11 31.55
C ALA A 604 2.68 1.40 31.39
N ASP A 605 3.98 1.27 31.63
CA ASP A 605 4.91 2.38 31.45
C ASP A 605 4.90 2.88 29.99
N TYR A 606 4.73 4.19 29.81
CA TYR A 606 4.62 4.81 28.50
C TYR A 606 5.82 4.50 27.59
N TYR A 607 7.05 4.58 28.14
CA TYR A 607 8.25 4.37 27.33
C TYR A 607 8.42 2.92 26.91
N LYS A 608 8.03 1.97 27.77
CA LYS A 608 8.04 0.54 27.44
C LYS A 608 7.05 0.24 26.32
N MET A 609 5.82 0.75 26.45
CA MET A 609 4.77 0.57 25.43
C MET A 609 5.15 1.24 24.10
N ALA A 610 5.66 2.48 24.15
CA ALA A 610 6.11 3.16 22.96
C ALA A 610 7.23 2.39 22.25
N ARG A 611 8.25 1.92 22.99
CA ARG A 611 9.32 1.10 22.40
C ARG A 611 8.79 -0.19 21.80
N LEU A 612 7.92 -0.90 22.51
CA LEU A 612 7.32 -2.14 22.02
C LEU A 612 6.54 -1.89 20.73
N THR A 613 5.73 -0.82 20.69
CA THR A 613 4.99 -0.41 19.50
C THR A 613 5.93 -0.12 18.32
N LEU A 614 6.96 0.70 18.56
CA LEU A 614 7.92 1.07 17.53
C LEU A 614 8.74 -0.12 17.03
N LEU A 615 9.17 -1.02 17.92
CA LEU A 615 9.86 -2.24 17.52
C LEU A 615 8.98 -3.14 16.67
N SER A 616 7.73 -3.34 17.08
CA SER A 616 6.78 -4.21 16.36
C SER A 616 6.52 -3.71 14.94
N VAL A 617 6.25 -2.40 14.75
CA VAL A 617 6.03 -1.85 13.41
C VAL A 617 7.31 -1.91 12.56
N ASN A 618 8.49 -1.68 13.15
CA ASN A 618 9.75 -1.82 12.43
C ASN A 618 9.97 -3.26 11.97
N VAL A 619 9.77 -4.25 12.85
CA VAL A 619 9.93 -5.66 12.48
C VAL A 619 8.99 -6.04 11.34
N LEU A 620 7.72 -5.65 11.40
CA LEU A 620 6.77 -5.92 10.33
C LEU A 620 7.15 -5.22 9.02
N GLN A 621 7.58 -3.95 9.08
CA GLN A 621 7.98 -3.20 7.90
C GLN A 621 9.25 -3.74 7.27
N ILE A 622 10.24 -4.10 8.09
CA ILE A 622 11.49 -4.72 7.64
C ILE A 622 11.22 -6.05 6.98
N ALA A 623 10.40 -6.88 7.63
CA ALA A 623 10.06 -8.19 7.09
C ALA A 623 9.40 -8.09 5.72
N ILE A 624 8.40 -7.20 5.55
CA ILE A 624 7.71 -7.06 4.28
C ILE A 624 8.61 -6.45 3.19
N ILE A 625 9.40 -5.41 3.49
CA ILE A 625 10.31 -4.83 2.51
C ILE A 625 11.38 -5.85 2.11
N TYR A 626 11.97 -6.56 3.07
CA TYR A 626 13.01 -7.53 2.80
C TYR A 626 12.46 -8.72 2.00
N GLU A 627 11.40 -9.38 2.49
CA GLU A 627 10.89 -10.61 1.87
C GLU A 627 10.21 -10.36 0.51
N ILE A 628 9.60 -9.19 0.32
CA ILE A 628 8.77 -8.91 -0.87
C ILE A 628 9.48 -8.03 -1.89
N VAL A 629 10.28 -7.05 -1.45
CA VAL A 629 10.90 -6.09 -2.37
C VAL A 629 12.37 -6.44 -2.60
N LEU A 630 13.16 -6.54 -1.54
CA LEU A 630 14.62 -6.66 -1.68
C LEU A 630 15.08 -8.06 -2.06
N LYS A 631 14.50 -9.11 -1.45
CA LYS A 631 14.97 -10.49 -1.63
C LYS A 631 14.84 -11.00 -3.08
N TYR A 632 13.82 -10.59 -3.79
CA TYR A 632 13.52 -11.10 -5.13
C TYR A 632 13.81 -10.11 -6.27
N ARG A 633 14.03 -8.83 -5.95
CA ARG A 633 14.01 -7.78 -6.97
C ARG A 633 15.20 -6.82 -6.96
N MET A 634 16.06 -6.87 -5.95
CA MET A 634 17.11 -5.86 -5.74
C MET A 634 18.47 -6.43 -5.32
N PHE A 635 18.68 -7.69 -5.53
CA PHE A 635 19.96 -8.32 -5.21
C PHE A 635 20.81 -8.54 -6.44
#